data_031f649f0f8dccb358c5f6d0b175e113
#
_entry.id   031f649f0f8dccb358c5f6d0b175e113
#
_cell.length_a   1.000
_cell.length_b   1.000
_cell.length_c   1.000
_cell.angle_alpha   90.00
_cell.angle_beta   90.00
_cell.angle_gamma   90.00
#
_symmetry.space_group_name_H-M   'P 1'
#
loop_
_entity.id
_entity.type
_entity.pdbx_description
1 polymer ?
#
loop_
_entity_poly.entity_id
_entity_poly.type
_entity_poly.pdbx_seq_one_letter_code
_entity_poly.pdbx_strand_id
1 'polypeptide(L)'
;MLDWLKVNLQYVTPKHLLSRLVGKLAEAEMGSVTTFFIKAFIKQYNVDMSEALHEEPEHYRSFNKFFTRPLKPEARTIDENDDVLIHAVDGTVSQFGDIHSDSIFQAKGHDFSLTTLLGGKPDVAAPFKNGKFATIYLAPRDYHRIHMPVEGTLTDMLYVPGELFSVNPLTAQNIPGLFARNERVVALFDTPVGKMAMVLVGATIVASIETVWAGTVTPPAGKNVQHWSYEKDSEAAVFLEKGAELGRFKLGSTIVVCFEKDMIDFEDLAPGMVTRLGEPMALKSTAQATAKDTHVSDETASDEKSEASSEGADS
;
A
#
# COMPACT_ATOMS: atom_id res chain seq x y z
N MET A 1 -26.09 -18.76 6.44
CA MET A 1 -26.41 -18.36 7.85
C MET A 1 -25.16 -18.01 8.66
N LEU A 2 -24.12 -18.88 8.69
CA LEU A 2 -22.89 -18.63 9.48
C LEU A 2 -22.13 -17.36 9.02
N ASP A 3 -22.05 -17.10 7.72
CA ASP A 3 -21.34 -15.94 7.17
C ASP A 3 -22.07 -14.63 7.47
N TRP A 4 -23.40 -14.62 7.40
CA TRP A 4 -24.21 -13.50 7.83
C TRP A 4 -23.97 -13.17 9.32
N LEU A 5 -23.90 -14.20 10.19
CA LEU A 5 -23.60 -14.01 11.61
C LEU A 5 -22.20 -13.43 11.83
N LYS A 6 -21.18 -13.93 11.13
CA LYS A 6 -19.79 -13.43 11.19
C LYS A 6 -19.70 -11.94 10.79
N VAL A 7 -20.41 -11.55 9.72
CA VAL A 7 -20.45 -10.15 9.25
C VAL A 7 -21.15 -9.25 10.26
N ASN A 8 -22.33 -9.67 10.76
CA ASN A 8 -23.08 -8.86 11.73
C ASN A 8 -22.38 -8.73 13.08
N LEU A 9 -21.66 -9.76 13.53
CA LEU A 9 -20.85 -9.69 14.74
C LEU A 9 -19.78 -8.59 14.66
N GLN A 10 -19.27 -8.27 13.48
CA GLN A 10 -18.32 -7.17 13.26
C GLN A 10 -18.90 -5.79 13.66
N TYR A 11 -20.21 -5.58 13.55
CA TYR A 11 -20.83 -4.29 13.87
C TYR A 11 -21.00 -4.08 15.38
N VAL A 12 -21.15 -5.13 16.17
CA VAL A 12 -21.39 -5.05 17.62
C VAL A 12 -20.13 -5.27 18.46
N THR A 13 -19.05 -5.77 17.87
CA THR A 13 -17.78 -6.01 18.57
C THR A 13 -17.08 -4.68 18.87
N PRO A 14 -16.59 -4.45 20.11
CA PRO A 14 -15.80 -3.27 20.46
C PRO A 14 -14.37 -3.38 19.89
N LYS A 15 -14.26 -3.24 18.56
CA LYS A 15 -13.06 -3.54 17.76
C LYS A 15 -11.81 -2.81 18.26
N HIS A 16 -11.92 -1.51 18.56
CA HIS A 16 -10.77 -0.73 19.03
C HIS A 16 -10.25 -1.20 20.41
N LEU A 17 -11.15 -1.56 21.33
CA LEU A 17 -10.74 -2.09 22.63
C LEU A 17 -10.05 -3.45 22.45
N LEU A 18 -10.65 -4.33 21.67
CA LEU A 18 -10.09 -5.65 21.35
C LEU A 18 -8.70 -5.53 20.71
N SER A 19 -8.56 -4.67 19.69
CA SER A 19 -7.29 -4.46 18.98
C SER A 19 -6.20 -3.92 19.92
N ARG A 20 -6.54 -3.00 20.84
CA ARG A 20 -5.58 -2.50 21.84
C ARG A 20 -5.12 -3.58 22.81
N LEU A 21 -6.03 -4.42 23.28
CA LEU A 21 -5.69 -5.52 24.19
C LEU A 21 -4.82 -6.57 23.50
N VAL A 22 -5.23 -7.00 22.30
CA VAL A 22 -4.45 -7.96 21.50
C VAL A 22 -3.09 -7.37 21.13
N GLY A 23 -3.04 -6.09 20.75
CA GLY A 23 -1.79 -5.40 20.44
C GLY A 23 -0.79 -5.39 21.59
N LYS A 24 -1.26 -5.10 22.82
CA LYS A 24 -0.41 -5.17 24.03
C LYS A 24 0.10 -6.59 24.30
N LEU A 25 -0.76 -7.60 24.13
CA LEU A 25 -0.36 -8.99 24.29
C LEU A 25 0.64 -9.43 23.20
N ALA A 26 0.43 -9.01 21.96
CA ALA A 26 1.31 -9.31 20.86
C ALA A 26 2.69 -8.62 20.98
N GLU A 27 2.78 -7.48 21.65
CA GLU A 27 4.03 -6.79 21.96
C GLU A 27 4.77 -7.38 23.18
N ALA A 28 4.03 -8.04 24.08
CA ALA A 28 4.59 -8.55 25.34
C ALA A 28 5.62 -9.65 25.09
N GLU A 29 6.75 -9.55 25.80
CA GLU A 29 7.84 -10.54 25.80
C GLU A 29 7.61 -11.54 26.97
N MET A 30 6.85 -12.61 26.69
CA MET A 30 6.44 -13.60 27.73
C MET A 30 7.26 -14.92 27.64
N GLY A 31 8.40 -14.92 26.95
CA GLY A 31 9.29 -16.07 26.83
C GLY A 31 8.58 -17.29 26.20
N SER A 32 8.56 -18.42 26.90
CA SER A 32 7.97 -19.68 26.41
C SER A 32 6.48 -19.57 26.06
N VAL A 33 5.74 -18.66 26.71
CA VAL A 33 4.32 -18.41 26.38
C VAL A 33 4.21 -17.76 25.00
N THR A 34 5.04 -16.76 24.68
CA THR A 34 5.12 -16.16 23.35
C THR A 34 5.44 -17.22 22.30
N THR A 35 6.48 -18.04 22.53
CA THR A 35 6.87 -19.12 21.61
C THR A 35 5.75 -20.12 21.38
N PHE A 36 5.00 -20.48 22.43
CA PHE A 36 3.84 -21.35 22.29
C PHE A 36 2.77 -20.78 21.35
N PHE A 37 2.43 -19.49 21.52
CA PHE A 37 1.46 -18.82 20.63
C PHE A 37 1.97 -18.69 19.20
N ILE A 38 3.25 -18.39 18.99
CA ILE A 38 3.86 -18.35 17.67
C ILE A 38 3.76 -19.71 16.98
N LYS A 39 4.15 -20.80 17.67
CA LYS A 39 4.05 -22.17 17.12
C LYS A 39 2.62 -22.57 16.79
N ALA A 40 1.67 -22.23 17.65
CA ALA A 40 0.24 -22.48 17.42
C ALA A 40 -0.26 -21.72 16.18
N PHE A 41 0.17 -20.47 16.02
CA PHE A 41 -0.18 -19.64 14.86
C PHE A 41 0.43 -20.18 13.56
N ILE A 42 1.71 -20.54 13.54
CA ILE A 42 2.39 -21.17 12.41
C ILE A 42 1.61 -22.39 11.93
N LYS A 43 1.25 -23.27 12.87
CA LYS A 43 0.47 -24.47 12.57
C LYS A 43 -0.93 -24.18 12.07
N GLN A 44 -1.64 -23.21 12.69
CA GLN A 44 -3.03 -22.86 12.37
C GLN A 44 -3.15 -22.23 10.97
N TYR A 45 -2.21 -21.37 10.58
CA TYR A 45 -2.24 -20.62 9.34
C TYR A 45 -1.29 -21.15 8.27
N ASN A 46 -0.57 -22.23 8.58
CA ASN A 46 0.43 -22.84 7.68
C ASN A 46 1.47 -21.81 7.20
N VAL A 47 2.08 -21.09 8.17
CA VAL A 47 3.10 -20.08 7.87
C VAL A 47 4.38 -20.76 7.42
N ASP A 48 4.90 -20.39 6.26
CA ASP A 48 6.21 -20.85 5.79
C ASP A 48 7.32 -20.07 6.51
N MET A 49 8.08 -20.77 7.35
CA MET A 49 9.20 -20.20 8.09
C MET A 49 10.53 -20.38 7.34
N SER A 50 10.58 -21.20 6.29
CA SER A 50 11.81 -21.42 5.53
C SER A 50 12.33 -20.17 4.81
N GLU A 51 11.44 -19.24 4.48
CA GLU A 51 11.76 -17.94 3.87
C GLU A 51 12.15 -16.87 4.92
N ALA A 52 11.83 -17.09 6.20
CA ALA A 52 12.13 -16.12 7.26
C ALA A 52 13.64 -16.06 7.54
N LEU A 53 14.16 -14.84 7.81
CA LEU A 53 15.57 -14.65 8.20
C LEU A 53 15.94 -15.50 9.41
N HIS A 54 15.01 -15.68 10.35
CA HIS A 54 15.13 -16.55 11.50
C HIS A 54 13.98 -17.56 11.47
N GLU A 55 14.29 -18.81 11.18
CA GLU A 55 13.29 -19.87 11.03
C GLU A 55 12.71 -20.34 12.37
N GLU A 56 13.52 -20.26 13.45
CA GLU A 56 13.16 -20.77 14.75
C GLU A 56 12.21 -19.81 15.50
N PRO A 57 11.01 -20.27 15.92
CA PRO A 57 10.05 -19.46 16.65
C PRO A 57 10.59 -18.84 17.95
N GLU A 58 11.58 -19.51 18.57
CA GLU A 58 12.25 -19.10 19.80
C GLU A 58 13.09 -17.82 19.65
N HIS A 59 13.47 -17.47 18.43
CA HIS A 59 14.21 -16.24 18.13
C HIS A 59 13.35 -14.99 18.40
N TYR A 60 12.06 -15.09 18.26
CA TYR A 60 11.15 -13.94 18.34
C TYR A 60 10.70 -13.68 19.78
N ARG A 61 11.13 -12.57 20.36
CA ARG A 61 10.80 -12.16 21.74
C ARG A 61 9.34 -11.84 21.93
N SER A 62 8.66 -11.29 20.90
CA SER A 62 7.24 -10.98 20.91
C SER A 62 6.53 -11.52 19.67
N PHE A 63 5.21 -11.67 19.74
CA PHE A 63 4.40 -12.09 18.60
C PHE A 63 4.49 -11.09 17.44
N ASN A 64 4.55 -9.78 17.73
CA ASN A 64 4.71 -8.75 16.71
C ASN A 64 6.03 -8.88 15.96
N LYS A 65 7.14 -9.21 16.63
CA LYS A 65 8.43 -9.46 15.97
C LYS A 65 8.37 -10.63 15.01
N PHE A 66 7.66 -11.72 15.37
CA PHE A 66 7.39 -12.84 14.48
C PHE A 66 6.50 -12.43 13.31
N PHE A 67 5.40 -11.72 13.57
CA PHE A 67 4.44 -11.35 12.55
C PHE A 67 5.03 -10.42 11.49
N THR A 68 5.91 -9.50 11.91
CA THR A 68 6.67 -8.59 11.04
C THR A 68 8.08 -9.12 10.73
N ARG A 69 8.27 -10.44 10.75
CA ARG A 69 9.56 -11.09 10.50
C ARG A 69 10.21 -10.61 9.20
N PRO A 70 11.51 -10.36 9.17
CA PRO A 70 12.21 -10.15 7.92
C PRO A 70 12.33 -11.46 7.16
N LEU A 71 12.42 -11.38 5.84
CA LEU A 71 12.73 -12.51 4.97
C LEU A 71 14.25 -12.60 4.76
N LYS A 72 14.72 -13.78 4.33
CA LYS A 72 16.07 -13.97 3.81
C LYS A 72 16.26 -13.09 2.56
N PRO A 73 17.46 -12.56 2.30
CA PRO A 73 17.70 -11.72 1.13
C PRO A 73 17.32 -12.37 -0.21
N GLU A 74 17.53 -13.70 -0.31
CA GLU A 74 17.23 -14.49 -1.50
C GLU A 74 15.75 -14.92 -1.62
N ALA A 75 14.92 -14.67 -0.60
CA ALA A 75 13.52 -15.14 -0.59
C ALA A 75 12.62 -14.37 -1.57
N ARG A 76 13.01 -13.17 -1.95
CA ARG A 76 12.32 -12.34 -2.95
C ARG A 76 13.32 -11.74 -3.93
N THR A 77 13.06 -11.96 -5.21
CA THR A 77 13.82 -11.31 -6.28
C THR A 77 13.05 -10.08 -6.72
N ILE A 78 13.71 -8.94 -6.68
CA ILE A 78 13.13 -7.68 -7.17
C ILE A 78 13.42 -7.59 -8.66
N ASP A 79 12.38 -7.41 -9.48
CA ASP A 79 12.55 -7.13 -10.90
C ASP A 79 13.22 -5.76 -11.06
N GLU A 80 14.41 -5.75 -11.66
CA GLU A 80 15.25 -4.55 -11.83
C GLU A 80 14.92 -3.74 -13.09
N ASN A 81 14.00 -4.23 -13.94
CA ASN A 81 13.61 -3.52 -15.15
C ASN A 81 12.89 -2.21 -14.78
N ASP A 82 13.45 -1.09 -15.19
CA ASP A 82 12.92 0.25 -14.88
C ASP A 82 11.51 0.49 -15.42
N ASP A 83 11.09 -0.24 -16.46
CA ASP A 83 9.73 -0.11 -17.02
C ASP A 83 8.68 -0.95 -16.30
N VAL A 84 9.10 -1.78 -15.35
CA VAL A 84 8.24 -2.66 -14.57
C VAL A 84 7.95 -2.07 -13.19
N LEU A 85 6.69 -2.01 -12.80
CA LEU A 85 6.28 -1.81 -11.42
C LEU A 85 6.03 -3.19 -10.78
N ILE A 86 6.60 -3.42 -9.61
CA ILE A 86 6.54 -4.71 -8.92
C ILE A 86 5.35 -4.80 -7.96
N HIS A 87 4.97 -6.02 -7.59
CA HIS A 87 4.09 -6.23 -6.45
C HIS A 87 4.75 -5.72 -5.16
N ALA A 88 4.03 -4.87 -4.43
CA ALA A 88 4.51 -4.24 -3.19
C ALA A 88 4.45 -5.18 -1.96
N VAL A 89 3.71 -6.28 -2.05
CA VAL A 89 3.43 -7.20 -0.93
C VAL A 89 3.21 -8.62 -1.42
N ASP A 90 3.45 -9.58 -0.52
CA ASP A 90 2.87 -10.91 -0.63
C ASP A 90 1.39 -10.85 -0.24
N GLY A 91 0.53 -11.48 -1.02
CA GLY A 91 -0.89 -11.47 -0.71
C GLY A 91 -1.75 -12.09 -1.80
N THR A 92 -2.97 -11.58 -1.90
CA THR A 92 -3.93 -12.01 -2.92
C THR A 92 -4.64 -10.79 -3.49
N VAL A 93 -4.68 -10.66 -4.81
CA VAL A 93 -5.42 -9.60 -5.50
C VAL A 93 -6.90 -9.74 -5.14
N SER A 94 -7.44 -8.74 -4.46
CA SER A 94 -8.87 -8.65 -4.18
C SER A 94 -9.60 -8.08 -5.38
N GLN A 95 -9.19 -6.90 -5.84
CA GLN A 95 -9.72 -6.19 -7.00
C GLN A 95 -8.63 -5.31 -7.61
N PHE A 96 -8.77 -5.00 -8.89
CA PHE A 96 -7.96 -4.03 -9.62
C PHE A 96 -8.75 -3.48 -10.81
N GLY A 97 -8.29 -2.37 -11.38
CA GLY A 97 -8.91 -1.79 -12.58
C GLY A 97 -8.81 -0.27 -12.61
N ASP A 98 -9.71 0.33 -13.39
CA ASP A 98 -9.79 1.77 -13.55
C ASP A 98 -10.58 2.42 -12.42
N ILE A 99 -10.17 3.62 -12.03
CA ILE A 99 -10.91 4.49 -11.12
C ILE A 99 -11.88 5.31 -11.97
N HIS A 100 -13.18 5.12 -11.78
CA HIS A 100 -14.20 5.85 -12.53
C HIS A 100 -14.56 7.16 -11.83
N SER A 101 -13.93 8.28 -12.22
CA SER A 101 -14.05 9.58 -11.55
C SER A 101 -13.61 9.49 -10.09
N ASP A 102 -14.54 9.34 -9.15
CA ASP A 102 -14.28 9.19 -7.70
C ASP A 102 -14.64 7.77 -7.18
N SER A 103 -14.99 6.83 -8.05
CA SER A 103 -15.47 5.50 -7.66
C SER A 103 -14.43 4.42 -7.89
N ILE A 104 -14.19 3.63 -6.86
CA ILE A 104 -13.32 2.44 -6.87
C ILE A 104 -14.19 1.21 -6.59
N PHE A 105 -14.11 0.21 -7.47
CA PHE A 105 -14.83 -1.05 -7.30
C PHE A 105 -14.27 -1.86 -6.13
N GLN A 106 -15.13 -2.31 -5.23
CA GLN A 106 -14.75 -3.12 -4.08
C GLN A 106 -14.98 -4.61 -4.30
N ALA A 107 -16.21 -5.04 -4.43
CA ALA A 107 -16.66 -6.41 -4.68
C ALA A 107 -18.19 -6.48 -4.72
N LYS A 108 -18.78 -7.44 -5.42
CA LYS A 108 -20.24 -7.72 -5.45
C LYS A 108 -21.13 -6.48 -5.66
N GLY A 109 -20.70 -5.54 -6.52
CA GLY A 109 -21.46 -4.32 -6.80
C GLY A 109 -21.37 -3.26 -5.71
N HIS A 110 -20.43 -3.37 -4.79
CA HIS A 110 -20.06 -2.31 -3.85
C HIS A 110 -18.90 -1.53 -4.40
N ASP A 111 -18.98 -0.21 -4.28
CA ASP A 111 -17.92 0.73 -4.60
C ASP A 111 -17.62 1.57 -3.35
N PHE A 112 -16.49 2.27 -3.38
CA PHE A 112 -16.15 3.31 -2.41
C PHE A 112 -15.51 4.52 -3.07
N SER A 113 -15.64 5.68 -2.43
CA SER A 113 -15.12 6.93 -2.94
C SER A 113 -13.60 6.99 -2.77
N LEU A 114 -12.89 7.32 -3.85
CA LEU A 114 -11.46 7.64 -3.86
C LEU A 114 -11.16 8.80 -2.91
N THR A 115 -11.94 9.88 -2.98
CA THR A 115 -11.78 11.04 -2.09
C THR A 115 -11.89 10.62 -0.62
N THR A 116 -12.89 9.79 -0.28
CA THR A 116 -13.03 9.28 1.08
C THR A 116 -11.85 8.40 1.46
N LEU A 117 -11.41 7.50 0.58
CA LEU A 117 -10.26 6.63 0.81
C LEU A 117 -9.00 7.43 1.17
N LEU A 118 -8.74 8.52 0.44
CA LEU A 118 -7.55 9.38 0.61
C LEU A 118 -7.70 10.46 1.69
N GLY A 119 -8.70 10.35 2.59
CA GLY A 119 -8.83 11.23 3.75
C GLY A 119 -9.82 12.38 3.62
N GLY A 120 -10.66 12.37 2.59
CA GLY A 120 -11.78 13.30 2.43
C GLY A 120 -11.42 14.66 1.78
N LYS A 121 -10.20 14.84 1.29
CA LYS A 121 -9.74 16.07 0.62
C LYS A 121 -9.77 15.90 -0.90
N PRO A 122 -10.61 16.67 -1.64
CA PRO A 122 -10.73 16.54 -3.10
C PRO A 122 -9.44 16.84 -3.87
N ASP A 123 -8.61 17.75 -3.39
CA ASP A 123 -7.31 18.12 -3.96
C ASP A 123 -6.30 16.97 -3.87
N VAL A 124 -6.29 16.24 -2.78
CA VAL A 124 -5.48 15.02 -2.61
C VAL A 124 -5.91 13.90 -3.56
N ALA A 125 -7.21 13.78 -3.83
CA ALA A 125 -7.75 12.75 -4.71
C ALA A 125 -7.68 13.12 -6.21
N ALA A 126 -7.59 14.40 -6.52
CA ALA A 126 -7.67 14.89 -7.90
C ALA A 126 -6.70 14.23 -8.89
N PRO A 127 -5.41 13.98 -8.54
CA PRO A 127 -4.46 13.35 -9.46
C PRO A 127 -4.85 11.92 -9.85
N PHE A 128 -5.53 11.20 -8.97
CA PHE A 128 -5.85 9.77 -9.15
C PHE A 128 -7.20 9.52 -9.83
N LYS A 129 -7.98 10.58 -10.12
CA LYS A 129 -9.25 10.45 -10.86
C LYS A 129 -9.01 9.91 -12.26
N ASN A 130 -9.80 8.90 -12.65
CA ASN A 130 -9.65 8.20 -13.93
C ASN A 130 -8.29 7.49 -14.11
N GLY A 131 -7.55 7.31 -13.02
CA GLY A 131 -6.35 6.50 -12.97
C GLY A 131 -6.67 5.02 -12.73
N LYS A 132 -5.72 4.28 -12.16
CA LYS A 132 -5.84 2.84 -11.90
C LYS A 132 -5.66 2.53 -10.41
N PHE A 133 -6.20 1.40 -9.97
CA PHE A 133 -6.01 0.92 -8.61
C PHE A 133 -5.80 -0.60 -8.55
N ALA A 134 -5.12 -1.05 -7.50
CA ALA A 134 -5.11 -2.45 -7.10
C ALA A 134 -5.30 -2.57 -5.59
N THR A 135 -6.17 -3.49 -5.17
CA THR A 135 -6.42 -3.85 -3.77
C THR A 135 -5.87 -5.24 -3.51
N ILE A 136 -4.91 -5.36 -2.59
CA ILE A 136 -4.23 -6.62 -2.28
C ILE A 136 -4.44 -6.94 -0.79
N TYR A 137 -5.01 -8.11 -0.53
CA TYR A 137 -5.24 -8.63 0.82
C TYR A 137 -4.05 -9.46 1.28
N LEU A 138 -3.53 -9.17 2.47
CA LEU A 138 -2.48 -9.94 3.12
C LEU A 138 -3.14 -10.89 4.15
N ALA A 139 -3.10 -12.17 3.87
CA ALA A 139 -3.61 -13.20 4.80
C ALA A 139 -2.64 -13.36 6.00
N PRO A 140 -3.10 -13.90 7.15
CA PRO A 140 -2.25 -14.04 8.34
C PRO A 140 -0.94 -14.80 8.13
N ARG A 141 -0.86 -15.67 7.13
CA ARG A 141 0.34 -16.44 6.78
C ARG A 141 1.37 -15.64 5.98
N ASP A 142 0.93 -14.59 5.28
CA ASP A 142 1.75 -13.87 4.34
C ASP A 142 2.84 -13.02 5.04
N TYR A 143 3.72 -12.45 4.28
CA TYR A 143 4.71 -11.49 4.73
C TYR A 143 4.07 -10.12 4.91
N HIS A 144 4.23 -9.47 6.08
CA HIS A 144 3.48 -8.27 6.45
C HIS A 144 4.30 -6.98 6.42
N ARG A 145 5.36 -6.92 5.63
CA ARG A 145 6.02 -5.66 5.27
C ARG A 145 5.60 -5.25 3.88
N ILE A 146 5.53 -3.95 3.67
CA ILE A 146 5.12 -3.32 2.43
C ILE A 146 6.35 -2.68 1.82
N HIS A 147 6.51 -2.82 0.52
CA HIS A 147 7.64 -2.31 -0.23
C HIS A 147 7.20 -1.37 -1.35
N MET A 148 8.11 -0.57 -1.86
CA MET A 148 7.84 0.35 -2.95
C MET A 148 7.73 -0.41 -4.28
N PRO A 149 6.63 -0.26 -5.03
CA PRO A 149 6.49 -0.91 -6.34
C PRO A 149 7.36 -0.24 -7.42
N VAL A 150 7.72 0.98 -7.24
CA VAL A 150 8.58 1.83 -8.05
C VAL A 150 9.27 2.82 -7.11
N GLU A 151 10.40 3.37 -7.48
CA GLU A 151 11.06 4.42 -6.69
C GLU A 151 10.18 5.67 -6.56
N GLY A 152 10.34 6.42 -5.48
CA GLY A 152 9.54 7.63 -5.29
C GLY A 152 9.92 8.46 -4.09
N THR A 153 9.60 9.75 -4.17
CA THR A 153 9.76 10.72 -3.08
C THR A 153 8.43 10.96 -2.41
N LEU A 154 8.38 10.76 -1.09
CA LEU A 154 7.20 11.01 -0.27
C LEU A 154 6.87 12.53 -0.29
N THR A 155 5.61 12.84 -0.61
CA THR A 155 5.11 14.23 -0.57
C THR A 155 4.22 14.49 0.63
N ASP A 156 3.37 13.52 0.96
CA ASP A 156 2.40 13.66 2.05
C ASP A 156 2.14 12.33 2.72
N MET A 157 1.82 12.37 4.01
CA MET A 157 1.26 11.25 4.75
C MET A 157 0.00 11.70 5.49
N LEU A 158 -1.07 10.90 5.40
CA LEU A 158 -2.29 11.15 6.15
C LEU A 158 -2.61 9.94 7.04
N TYR A 159 -2.93 10.22 8.30
CA TYR A 159 -3.65 9.27 9.13
C TYR A 159 -5.13 9.57 9.03
N VAL A 160 -5.92 8.56 8.71
CA VAL A 160 -7.37 8.66 8.61
C VAL A 160 -8.02 7.74 9.64
N PRO A 161 -8.64 8.30 10.69
CA PRO A 161 -9.33 7.50 11.70
C PRO A 161 -10.52 6.78 11.08
N GLY A 162 -10.86 5.63 11.61
CA GLY A 162 -11.97 4.85 11.08
C GLY A 162 -12.33 3.65 11.96
N GLU A 163 -13.10 2.76 11.40
CA GLU A 163 -13.45 1.47 11.98
C GLU A 163 -12.28 0.48 11.86
N LEU A 164 -12.44 -0.68 12.46
CA LEU A 164 -11.51 -1.81 12.32
C LEU A 164 -12.29 -3.09 11.98
N PHE A 165 -12.98 -3.07 10.84
CA PHE A 165 -13.58 -4.29 10.30
C PHE A 165 -12.49 -5.25 9.83
N SER A 166 -12.72 -6.56 9.90
CA SER A 166 -11.89 -7.52 9.20
C SER A 166 -11.90 -7.22 7.69
N VAL A 167 -10.75 -7.39 7.02
CA VAL A 167 -10.59 -7.06 5.59
C VAL A 167 -10.42 -8.32 4.71
N ASN A 168 -10.83 -9.48 5.23
CA ASN A 168 -10.81 -10.73 4.49
C ASN A 168 -11.86 -10.74 3.34
N PRO A 169 -11.79 -11.69 2.39
CA PRO A 169 -12.70 -11.74 1.25
C PRO A 169 -14.19 -11.76 1.62
N LEU A 170 -14.57 -12.40 2.74
CA LEU A 170 -15.97 -12.43 3.18
C LEU A 170 -16.47 -11.03 3.54
N THR A 171 -15.71 -10.28 4.31
CA THR A 171 -16.10 -8.92 4.73
C THR A 171 -16.00 -7.92 3.58
N ALA A 172 -14.99 -8.04 2.71
CA ALA A 172 -14.87 -7.23 1.51
C ALA A 172 -16.08 -7.40 0.57
N GLN A 173 -16.68 -8.58 0.54
CA GLN A 173 -17.88 -8.85 -0.27
C GLN A 173 -19.21 -8.39 0.37
N ASN A 174 -19.24 -8.11 1.68
CA ASN A 174 -20.51 -7.93 2.41
C ASN A 174 -20.58 -6.63 3.22
N ILE A 175 -19.49 -5.87 3.36
CA ILE A 175 -19.47 -4.58 4.07
C ILE A 175 -19.22 -3.47 3.05
N PRO A 176 -20.23 -2.66 2.69
CA PRO A 176 -20.06 -1.58 1.72
C PRO A 176 -19.03 -0.54 2.20
N GLY A 177 -18.16 -0.11 1.29
CA GLY A 177 -17.17 0.91 1.56
C GLY A 177 -16.09 0.52 2.57
N LEU A 178 -15.86 -0.78 2.77
CA LEU A 178 -15.00 -1.35 3.81
C LEU A 178 -13.66 -0.65 3.94
N PHE A 179 -12.92 -0.52 2.83
CA PHE A 179 -11.56 0.02 2.83
C PHE A 179 -11.51 1.52 3.13
N ALA A 180 -12.53 2.28 2.69
CA ALA A 180 -12.65 3.70 2.98
C ALA A 180 -13.24 3.99 4.38
N ARG A 181 -13.79 2.98 5.07
CA ARG A 181 -14.33 3.09 6.44
C ARG A 181 -13.32 2.72 7.50
N ASN A 182 -12.37 1.84 7.19
CA ASN A 182 -11.37 1.41 8.16
C ASN A 182 -10.31 2.48 8.42
N GLU A 183 -9.77 2.47 9.64
CA GLU A 183 -8.57 3.22 10.02
C GLU A 183 -7.44 2.89 9.03
N ARG A 184 -6.72 3.91 8.56
CA ARG A 184 -5.69 3.73 7.54
C ARG A 184 -4.64 4.83 7.54
N VAL A 185 -3.52 4.53 6.94
CA VAL A 185 -2.46 5.47 6.61
C VAL A 185 -2.39 5.60 5.09
N VAL A 186 -2.39 6.83 4.59
CA VAL A 186 -2.21 7.16 3.17
C VAL A 186 -0.84 7.79 3.01
N ALA A 187 0.00 7.25 2.14
CA ALA A 187 1.28 7.82 1.77
C ALA A 187 1.26 8.18 0.28
N LEU A 188 1.55 9.44 -0.04
CA LEU A 188 1.56 9.98 -1.40
C LEU A 188 2.99 10.14 -1.86
N PHE A 189 3.28 9.65 -3.04
CA PHE A 189 4.61 9.70 -3.63
C PHE A 189 4.57 10.36 -5.01
N ASP A 190 5.57 11.17 -5.28
CA ASP A 190 5.96 11.50 -6.66
C ASP A 190 6.96 10.46 -7.14
N THR A 191 6.68 9.87 -8.29
CA THR A 191 7.51 8.83 -8.92
C THR A 191 7.95 9.29 -10.32
N PRO A 192 8.95 8.66 -10.96
CA PRO A 192 9.36 9.01 -12.32
C PRO A 192 8.25 8.88 -13.36
N VAL A 193 7.17 8.13 -13.06
CA VAL A 193 6.06 7.85 -13.99
C VAL A 193 4.75 8.53 -13.61
N GLY A 194 4.73 9.36 -12.54
CA GLY A 194 3.54 10.07 -12.08
C GLY A 194 3.29 9.91 -10.59
N LYS A 195 2.13 10.35 -10.10
CA LYS A 195 1.80 10.27 -8.69
C LYS A 195 1.25 8.90 -8.31
N MET A 196 1.67 8.44 -7.14
CA MET A 196 1.20 7.17 -6.56
C MET A 196 0.69 7.40 -5.13
N ALA A 197 -0.44 6.78 -4.78
CA ALA A 197 -0.92 6.72 -3.40
C ALA A 197 -0.87 5.26 -2.90
N MET A 198 -0.15 5.03 -1.80
CA MET A 198 -0.14 3.77 -1.08
C MET A 198 -1.02 3.90 0.16
N VAL A 199 -2.12 3.16 0.21
CA VAL A 199 -3.07 3.17 1.32
C VAL A 199 -2.93 1.89 2.12
N LEU A 200 -2.48 2.02 3.36
CA LEU A 200 -2.31 0.93 4.32
C LEU A 200 -3.56 0.85 5.18
N VAL A 201 -4.41 -0.15 4.93
CA VAL A 201 -5.71 -0.28 5.59
C VAL A 201 -5.62 -1.22 6.79
N GLY A 202 -5.90 -0.70 7.97
CA GLY A 202 -6.00 -1.47 9.21
C GLY A 202 -7.24 -2.36 9.24
N ALA A 203 -7.23 -3.36 10.14
CA ALA A 203 -8.33 -4.30 10.31
C ALA A 203 -8.53 -4.69 11.78
N THR A 204 -9.54 -5.52 12.08
CA THR A 204 -9.74 -6.10 13.40
C THR A 204 -8.47 -6.82 13.87
N ILE A 205 -8.04 -6.54 15.10
CA ILE A 205 -6.81 -7.05 15.71
C ILE A 205 -5.52 -6.42 15.11
N VAL A 206 -5.57 -5.62 14.04
CA VAL A 206 -4.40 -4.86 13.58
C VAL A 206 -4.02 -3.89 14.69
N ALA A 207 -2.88 -4.19 15.32
CA ALA A 207 -2.45 -3.42 16.48
C ALA A 207 -1.83 -2.10 16.08
N SER A 208 -1.23 -2.02 14.86
CA SER A 208 -0.47 -0.82 14.48
C SER A 208 -0.04 -0.87 13.00
N ILE A 209 0.06 0.30 12.41
CA ILE A 209 0.71 0.53 11.11
C ILE A 209 1.98 1.33 11.38
N GLU A 210 3.10 0.85 10.85
CA GLU A 210 4.39 1.54 10.93
C GLU A 210 4.86 1.92 9.53
N THR A 211 5.49 3.10 9.41
CA THR A 211 6.26 3.50 8.23
C THR A 211 7.73 3.64 8.60
N VAL A 212 8.63 3.46 7.62
CA VAL A 212 10.08 3.52 7.91
C VAL A 212 10.56 4.91 8.29
N TRP A 213 9.82 5.97 7.90
CA TRP A 213 10.17 7.38 8.18
C TRP A 213 9.52 7.97 9.43
N ALA A 214 8.36 7.44 9.85
CA ALA A 214 7.62 7.99 10.98
C ALA A 214 7.45 6.99 12.15
N GLY A 215 7.93 5.75 11.98
CA GLY A 215 7.71 4.69 12.97
C GLY A 215 6.22 4.33 13.08
N THR A 216 5.74 4.12 14.30
CA THR A 216 4.34 3.77 14.56
C THR A 216 3.42 4.97 14.33
N VAL A 217 2.56 4.89 13.31
CA VAL A 217 1.60 5.94 12.94
C VAL A 217 0.26 5.71 13.63
N THR A 218 -0.20 4.46 13.72
CA THR A 218 -1.45 4.11 14.42
C THR A 218 -1.17 3.13 15.56
N PRO A 219 -1.93 3.19 16.67
CA PRO A 219 -3.05 4.07 16.92
C PRO A 219 -2.59 5.41 17.49
N PRO A 220 -2.76 6.52 16.80
CA PRO A 220 -2.72 7.82 17.47
C PRO A 220 -3.99 8.02 18.27
N ALA A 221 -3.92 8.85 19.26
CA ALA A 221 -5.10 9.31 19.98
C ALA A 221 -5.87 10.34 19.12
N GLY A 222 -7.16 10.12 18.90
CA GLY A 222 -8.00 11.14 18.26
C GLY A 222 -8.93 10.62 17.17
N LYS A 223 -9.86 11.50 16.76
CA LYS A 223 -10.91 11.21 15.77
C LYS A 223 -10.75 12.05 14.50
N ASN A 224 -9.69 12.83 14.40
CA ASN A 224 -9.47 13.74 13.27
C ASN A 224 -8.42 13.17 12.33
N VAL A 225 -8.58 13.47 11.04
CA VAL A 225 -7.54 13.23 10.04
C VAL A 225 -6.32 14.07 10.41
N GLN A 226 -5.16 13.44 10.44
CA GLN A 226 -3.88 14.13 10.58
C GLN A 226 -3.17 14.10 9.23
N HIS A 227 -2.48 15.19 8.89
CA HIS A 227 -1.82 15.35 7.60
C HIS A 227 -0.42 15.93 7.82
N TRP A 228 0.59 15.28 7.28
CA TRP A 228 1.99 15.70 7.27
C TRP A 228 2.44 15.85 5.83
N SER A 229 3.02 17.01 5.50
CA SER A 229 3.66 17.25 4.20
C SER A 229 5.17 17.16 4.36
N TYR A 230 5.83 16.63 3.34
CA TYR A 230 7.27 16.40 3.29
C TYR A 230 7.87 17.21 2.14
N GLU A 231 8.85 18.07 2.47
CA GLU A 231 9.53 18.89 1.47
C GLU A 231 10.58 18.05 0.73
N LYS A 232 10.46 18.01 -0.61
CA LYS A 232 11.30 17.18 -1.48
C LYS A 232 12.78 17.60 -1.47
N ASP A 233 13.05 18.90 -1.36
CA ASP A 233 14.39 19.50 -1.47
C ASP A 233 15.03 19.75 -0.11
N SER A 234 14.52 19.15 0.97
CA SER A 234 15.04 19.28 2.32
C SER A 234 15.97 18.12 2.68
N GLU A 235 16.83 18.34 3.69
CA GLU A 235 17.64 17.24 4.28
C GLU A 235 16.76 16.12 4.89
N ALA A 236 15.48 16.41 5.16
CA ALA A 236 14.48 15.47 5.68
C ALA A 236 13.65 14.81 4.56
N ALA A 237 14.01 15.01 3.29
CA ALA A 237 13.33 14.37 2.18
C ALA A 237 13.35 12.84 2.32
N VAL A 238 12.21 12.20 2.10
CA VAL A 238 12.08 10.75 2.18
C VAL A 238 12.00 10.21 0.75
N PHE A 239 13.10 9.68 0.26
CA PHE A 239 13.17 8.94 -1.00
C PHE A 239 13.28 7.45 -0.70
N LEU A 240 12.53 6.64 -1.41
CA LEU A 240 12.58 5.19 -1.32
C LEU A 240 12.80 4.60 -2.71
N GLU A 241 13.80 3.74 -2.82
CA GLU A 241 14.09 2.99 -4.02
C GLU A 241 13.01 1.93 -4.28
N LYS A 242 12.86 1.46 -5.52
CA LYS A 242 12.04 0.33 -5.89
C LYS A 242 12.45 -0.91 -5.07
N GLY A 243 11.48 -1.60 -4.49
CA GLY A 243 11.72 -2.74 -3.60
C GLY A 243 12.13 -2.37 -2.16
N ALA A 244 12.41 -1.10 -1.85
CA ALA A 244 12.69 -0.68 -0.48
C ALA A 244 11.47 -0.84 0.43
N GLU A 245 11.69 -1.18 1.72
CA GLU A 245 10.59 -1.25 2.69
C GLU A 245 9.97 0.12 2.92
N LEU A 246 8.66 0.22 2.73
CA LEU A 246 7.85 1.41 3.02
C LEU A 246 7.34 1.39 4.46
N GLY A 247 6.94 0.22 4.93
CA GLY A 247 6.33 0.07 6.24
C GLY A 247 5.88 -1.35 6.52
N ARG A 248 5.13 -1.51 7.62
CA ARG A 248 4.67 -2.83 8.05
C ARG A 248 3.38 -2.78 8.85
N PHE A 249 2.67 -3.88 8.84
CA PHE A 249 1.50 -4.10 9.68
C PHE A 249 1.81 -5.00 10.86
N LYS A 250 1.39 -4.59 12.05
CA LYS A 250 1.43 -5.45 13.25
C LYS A 250 0.08 -6.18 13.42
N LEU A 251 -0.19 -7.19 12.61
CA LEU A 251 -1.37 -8.05 12.45
C LEU A 251 -2.34 -7.62 11.32
N GLY A 252 -2.56 -8.53 10.36
CA GLY A 252 -3.58 -8.67 9.29
C GLY A 252 -4.09 -7.40 8.58
N SER A 253 -4.01 -7.34 7.22
CA SER A 253 -4.20 -6.06 6.54
C SER A 253 -4.52 -6.15 5.05
N THR A 254 -4.78 -5.02 4.45
CA THR A 254 -4.97 -4.82 3.01
C THR A 254 -4.23 -3.55 2.60
N ILE A 255 -3.62 -3.56 1.44
CA ILE A 255 -3.18 -2.34 0.79
C ILE A 255 -4.12 -2.00 -0.36
N VAL A 256 -4.30 -0.69 -0.60
CA VAL A 256 -4.86 -0.18 -1.86
C VAL A 256 -3.81 0.75 -2.45
N VAL A 257 -3.33 0.41 -3.63
CA VAL A 257 -2.44 1.29 -4.39
C VAL A 257 -3.24 1.98 -5.48
N CYS A 258 -3.10 3.30 -5.59
CA CYS A 258 -3.74 4.10 -6.63
C CYS A 258 -2.65 4.81 -7.45
N PHE A 259 -2.87 4.84 -8.75
CA PHE A 259 -1.97 5.41 -9.75
C PHE A 259 -2.69 6.52 -10.52
N GLU A 260 -1.95 7.55 -10.89
CA GLU A 260 -2.41 8.61 -11.75
C GLU A 260 -2.86 8.06 -13.12
N LYS A 261 -3.71 8.82 -13.81
CA LYS A 261 -4.17 8.44 -15.16
C LYS A 261 -2.99 8.25 -16.12
N ASP A 262 -3.09 7.25 -16.97
CA ASP A 262 -2.11 6.92 -18.02
C ASP A 262 -0.67 6.67 -17.48
N MET A 263 -0.55 6.33 -16.18
CA MET A 263 0.74 6.05 -15.55
C MET A 263 1.21 4.62 -15.81
N ILE A 264 0.30 3.66 -15.73
CA ILE A 264 0.63 2.22 -15.80
C ILE A 264 -0.40 1.43 -16.60
N ASP A 265 0.03 0.25 -17.08
CA ASP A 265 -0.85 -0.80 -17.58
C ASP A 265 -0.57 -2.09 -16.80
N PHE A 266 -1.63 -2.67 -16.18
CA PHE A 266 -1.49 -3.91 -15.41
C PHE A 266 -1.15 -5.08 -16.33
N GLU A 267 -0.25 -5.96 -15.87
CA GLU A 267 0.08 -7.22 -16.51
C GLU A 267 -0.65 -8.38 -15.81
N ASP A 268 -1.32 -9.22 -16.59
CA ASP A 268 -1.91 -10.51 -16.23
C ASP A 268 -2.55 -10.62 -14.82
N LEU A 269 -3.05 -9.50 -14.26
CA LEU A 269 -3.73 -9.51 -12.97
C LEU A 269 -5.11 -10.15 -13.06
N ALA A 270 -5.47 -10.91 -12.03
CA ALA A 270 -6.82 -11.45 -11.87
C ALA A 270 -7.23 -11.43 -10.40
N PRO A 271 -8.52 -11.17 -10.08
CA PRO A 271 -9.02 -11.34 -8.72
C PRO A 271 -8.80 -12.78 -8.22
N GLY A 272 -8.23 -12.91 -7.03
CA GLY A 272 -7.83 -14.21 -6.45
C GLY A 272 -6.42 -14.67 -6.82
N MET A 273 -5.71 -13.97 -7.70
CA MET A 273 -4.30 -14.25 -8.00
C MET A 273 -3.44 -13.99 -6.76
N VAL A 274 -2.51 -14.91 -6.47
CA VAL A 274 -1.51 -14.74 -5.42
C VAL A 274 -0.43 -13.80 -5.94
N THR A 275 -0.05 -12.81 -5.14
CA THR A 275 1.03 -11.87 -5.42
C THR A 275 2.26 -12.22 -4.58
N ARG A 276 3.43 -11.98 -5.15
CA ARG A 276 4.71 -12.15 -4.48
C ARG A 276 5.52 -10.86 -4.64
N LEU A 277 6.02 -10.33 -3.52
CA LEU A 277 6.87 -9.15 -3.52
C LEU A 277 8.00 -9.29 -4.55
N GLY A 278 8.17 -8.25 -5.37
CA GLY A 278 9.25 -8.18 -6.35
C GLY A 278 8.89 -8.69 -7.75
N GLU A 279 7.83 -9.50 -7.90
CA GLU A 279 7.35 -9.94 -9.21
C GLU A 279 6.63 -8.81 -9.97
N PRO A 280 6.62 -8.83 -11.32
CA PRO A 280 5.94 -7.83 -12.13
C PRO A 280 4.44 -7.69 -11.79
N MET A 281 3.97 -6.45 -11.65
CA MET A 281 2.56 -6.11 -11.44
C MET A 281 2.00 -5.30 -12.61
N ALA A 282 2.79 -4.38 -13.14
CA ALA A 282 2.38 -3.47 -14.20
C ALA A 282 3.59 -2.98 -14.98
N LEU A 283 3.35 -2.54 -16.22
CA LEU A 283 4.32 -1.79 -17.03
C LEU A 283 4.03 -0.29 -16.96
N LYS A 284 5.04 0.54 -17.14
CA LYS A 284 4.87 1.96 -17.47
C LYS A 284 4.02 2.09 -18.72
N SER A 285 3.04 2.98 -18.71
CA SER A 285 2.17 3.15 -19.87
C SER A 285 2.92 3.83 -21.02
N THR A 286 2.80 3.28 -22.22
CA THR A 286 3.37 3.84 -23.45
C THR A 286 2.79 5.20 -23.85
N ALA A 287 1.62 5.57 -23.30
CA ALA A 287 1.03 6.90 -23.53
C ALA A 287 1.91 8.05 -23.01
N GLN A 288 2.75 7.80 -21.98
CA GLN A 288 3.70 8.80 -21.47
C GLN A 288 5.00 8.88 -22.30
N ALA A 289 5.41 7.81 -22.96
CA ALA A 289 6.60 7.81 -23.81
C ALA A 289 6.43 8.75 -25.01
N THR A 290 5.25 8.71 -25.64
CA THR A 290 4.92 9.60 -26.77
C THR A 290 4.79 11.07 -26.40
N ALA A 291 4.39 11.41 -25.17
CA ALA A 291 4.27 12.79 -24.71
C ALA A 291 5.62 13.46 -24.42
N LYS A 292 6.62 12.69 -23.96
CA LYS A 292 8.00 13.20 -23.75
C LYS A 292 8.72 13.45 -25.07
N ASP A 293 8.55 12.56 -26.05
CA ASP A 293 9.20 12.70 -27.37
C ASP A 293 8.64 13.88 -28.19
N THR A 294 7.36 14.22 -28.02
CA THR A 294 6.77 15.41 -28.67
C THR A 294 7.23 16.71 -28.04
N HIS A 295 7.51 16.76 -26.73
CA HIS A 295 8.02 17.97 -26.07
C HIS A 295 9.49 18.25 -26.42
N VAL A 296 10.32 17.21 -26.58
CA VAL A 296 11.73 17.38 -26.97
C VAL A 296 11.84 17.85 -28.42
N SER A 297 10.94 17.42 -29.31
CA SER A 297 10.94 17.85 -30.71
C SER A 297 10.46 19.30 -30.90
N ASP A 298 9.62 19.83 -30.03
CA ASP A 298 9.16 21.23 -30.07
C ASP A 298 10.19 22.23 -29.49
N GLU A 299 10.97 21.85 -28.49
CA GLU A 299 12.07 22.70 -27.98
C GLU A 299 13.23 22.83 -28.98
N THR A 300 13.61 21.75 -29.64
CA THR A 300 14.66 21.80 -30.68
C THR A 300 14.24 22.59 -31.91
N ALA A 301 12.96 22.60 -32.28
CA ALA A 301 12.44 23.39 -33.39
C ALA A 301 12.33 24.90 -33.10
N SER A 302 12.26 25.30 -31.83
CA SER A 302 12.21 26.70 -31.42
C SER A 302 13.60 27.34 -31.38
N ASP A 303 14.65 26.59 -31.06
CA ASP A 303 16.03 27.10 -31.00
C ASP A 303 16.65 27.27 -32.40
N GLU A 304 16.35 26.42 -33.39
CA GLU A 304 16.79 26.61 -34.79
C GLU A 304 16.16 27.83 -35.46
N LYS A 305 14.96 28.27 -35.07
CA LYS A 305 14.32 29.48 -35.60
C LYS A 305 14.86 30.76 -34.99
N SER A 306 15.49 30.74 -33.83
CA SER A 306 16.08 31.92 -33.18
C SER A 306 17.46 32.27 -33.73
N GLU A 307 18.26 31.28 -34.20
CA GLU A 307 19.56 31.54 -34.82
C GLU A 307 19.50 32.02 -36.26
N ALA A 308 18.47 31.60 -37.03
CA ALA A 308 18.30 32.03 -38.42
C ALA A 308 17.84 33.50 -38.60
N SER A 309 17.44 34.20 -37.51
CA SER A 309 16.97 35.59 -37.56
C SER A 309 18.02 36.61 -37.17
N SER A 310 19.24 36.22 -36.75
CA SER A 310 20.30 37.12 -36.32
C SER A 310 21.40 37.40 -37.38
N GLU A 311 21.41 36.73 -38.56
CA GLU A 311 22.41 36.92 -39.60
C GLU A 311 21.98 37.86 -40.77
N GLY A 312 20.83 38.54 -40.65
CA GLY A 312 20.26 39.33 -41.74
C GLY A 312 20.29 40.86 -41.60
N ALA A 313 21.12 41.43 -40.71
CA ALA A 313 21.13 42.89 -40.49
C ALA A 313 22.57 43.43 -40.34
N ASP A 314 23.39 43.33 -41.40
CA ASP A 314 24.54 44.21 -41.65
C ASP A 314 25.01 44.09 -43.12
N SER A 315 24.51 44.96 -43.98
CA SER A 315 25.15 45.41 -45.22
C SER A 315 24.36 46.61 -45.85
#